data_fba985ff60428926e91bb2f363a1b152
#
_entry.id   fba985ff60428926e91bb2f363a1b152
#
_cell.length_a   1.000
_cell.length_b   1.000
_cell.length_c   1.000
_cell.angle_alpha   90.00
_cell.angle_beta   90.00
_cell.angle_gamma   90.00
#
_symmetry.space_group_name_H-M   'P 1'
#
loop_
_entity.id
_entity.type
_entity.pdbx_description
1 polymer ?
#
loop_
_entity_poly.entity_id
_entity_poly.type
_entity_poly.pdbx_seq_one_letter_code
_entity_poly.pdbx_strand_id
1 'polypeptide(L)'
;MNKIKKVLSAWMLVACVLPVAAQYPVIPDSAKERGAKQEAEFEQKSNAAWEKALPTVLEEAQKGRPYKPWASKPEDLIKSNIPAFPGAEGGGMYTPGGRGGKVIVVTSLEDSGPGTFREACETGGARTIVFNVSGIIHLKSPISVRAPYVTIAGQTAPGDGICITGNSFLIDTHDVVIRHMRFRRGAQDVAFRDDAVGGNAVGNIIVDHCSASWGLDENMSIYLSLIHISEPTRRT
;
A
#
# COMPACT_ATOMS: atom_id res chain seq x y z
N MET A 1 -47.75 -34.21 33.74
CA MET A 1 -47.29 -32.89 33.25
C MET A 1 -45.79 -32.60 33.48
N ASN A 2 -45.11 -33.24 34.40
CA ASN A 2 -43.70 -32.95 34.72
C ASN A 2 -42.63 -33.66 33.89
N LYS A 3 -42.96 -34.73 33.15
CA LYS A 3 -41.96 -35.44 32.30
C LYS A 3 -41.73 -34.76 30.95
N ILE A 4 -42.76 -34.15 30.37
CA ILE A 4 -42.64 -33.43 29.08
C ILE A 4 -41.83 -32.14 29.21
N LYS A 5 -41.97 -31.42 30.35
CA LYS A 5 -41.19 -30.21 30.61
C LYS A 5 -39.69 -30.48 30.81
N LYS A 6 -39.33 -31.65 31.35
CA LYS A 6 -37.90 -32.04 31.53
C LYS A 6 -37.24 -32.47 30.21
N VAL A 7 -37.99 -33.02 29.25
CA VAL A 7 -37.48 -33.40 27.95
C VAL A 7 -37.29 -32.16 27.09
N LEU A 8 -38.21 -31.20 27.12
CA LEU A 8 -38.10 -29.93 26.40
C LEU A 8 -36.92 -29.06 26.89
N SER A 9 -36.65 -29.06 28.21
CA SER A 9 -35.48 -28.32 28.73
C SER A 9 -34.16 -28.99 28.39
N ALA A 10 -34.11 -30.34 28.26
CA ALA A 10 -32.90 -31.04 27.83
C ALA A 10 -32.60 -30.79 26.34
N TRP A 11 -33.62 -30.72 25.49
CA TRP A 11 -33.43 -30.39 24.08
C TRP A 11 -33.04 -28.92 23.85
N MET A 12 -33.48 -27.99 24.68
CA MET A 12 -33.07 -26.60 24.61
C MET A 12 -31.61 -26.38 25.04
N LEU A 13 -31.08 -27.20 25.93
CA LEU A 13 -29.67 -27.15 26.34
C LEU A 13 -28.72 -27.79 25.33
N VAL A 14 -29.20 -28.78 24.55
CA VAL A 14 -28.37 -29.40 23.48
C VAL A 14 -28.30 -28.50 22.24
N ALA A 15 -29.31 -27.66 22.01
CA ALA A 15 -29.29 -26.70 20.88
C ALA A 15 -28.32 -25.52 21.09
N CYS A 16 -27.85 -25.28 22.32
CA CYS A 16 -26.89 -24.20 22.63
C CYS A 16 -25.43 -24.62 22.56
N VAL A 17 -25.12 -25.89 22.23
CA VAL A 17 -23.75 -26.42 22.13
C VAL A 17 -23.47 -26.92 20.71
N LEU A 18 -24.07 -26.29 19.71
CA LEU A 18 -23.53 -26.45 18.35
C LEU A 18 -22.22 -25.68 18.32
N PRO A 19 -21.08 -26.35 18.03
CA PRO A 19 -19.85 -25.61 17.83
C PRO A 19 -20.13 -24.59 16.73
N VAL A 20 -19.92 -23.31 17.02
CA VAL A 20 -19.85 -22.29 15.99
C VAL A 20 -18.66 -22.69 15.12
N ALA A 21 -18.91 -23.53 14.14
CA ALA A 21 -17.92 -23.98 13.20
C ALA A 21 -17.58 -22.80 12.31
N ALA A 22 -16.34 -22.40 12.45
CA ALA A 22 -15.60 -21.52 11.57
C ALA A 22 -16.05 -20.05 11.57
N GLN A 23 -15.36 -19.30 12.34
CA GLN A 23 -15.29 -17.84 12.26
C GLN A 23 -14.70 -17.34 10.92
N TYR A 24 -14.09 -18.23 10.15
CA TYR A 24 -13.46 -17.91 8.87
C TYR A 24 -13.93 -18.85 7.77
N PRO A 25 -14.29 -18.35 6.60
CA PRO A 25 -14.60 -19.18 5.46
C PRO A 25 -13.39 -20.03 5.06
N VAL A 26 -13.63 -21.29 4.73
CA VAL A 26 -12.58 -22.16 4.17
C VAL A 26 -12.25 -21.63 2.78
N ILE A 27 -11.00 -21.22 2.57
CA ILE A 27 -10.52 -20.76 1.27
C ILE A 27 -10.40 -21.98 0.34
N PRO A 28 -11.08 -22.01 -0.80
CA PRO A 28 -10.97 -23.09 -1.76
C PRO A 28 -9.53 -23.28 -2.24
N ASP A 29 -9.10 -24.50 -2.46
CA ASP A 29 -7.73 -24.80 -2.92
C ASP A 29 -7.43 -24.14 -4.27
N SER A 30 -8.40 -24.06 -5.17
CA SER A 30 -8.27 -23.31 -6.42
C SER A 30 -8.01 -21.81 -6.23
N ALA A 31 -8.46 -21.22 -5.13
CA ALA A 31 -8.16 -19.82 -4.80
C ALA A 31 -6.76 -19.67 -4.24
N LYS A 32 -6.31 -20.64 -3.42
CA LYS A 32 -4.92 -20.68 -2.91
C LYS A 32 -3.90 -20.84 -4.04
N GLU A 33 -4.18 -21.75 -4.99
CA GLU A 33 -3.32 -21.95 -6.15
C GLU A 33 -3.23 -20.71 -7.04
N ARG A 34 -4.36 -20.03 -7.28
CA ARG A 34 -4.34 -18.76 -8.01
C ARG A 34 -3.55 -17.69 -7.26
N GLY A 35 -3.73 -17.57 -5.94
CA GLY A 35 -2.98 -16.63 -5.10
C GLY A 35 -1.48 -16.90 -5.19
N ALA A 36 -1.05 -18.16 -4.99
CA ALA A 36 0.35 -18.54 -5.07
C ALA A 36 0.98 -18.23 -6.45
N LYS A 37 0.22 -18.49 -7.52
CA LYS A 37 0.68 -18.16 -8.88
C LYS A 37 0.83 -16.66 -9.08
N GLN A 38 -0.13 -15.86 -8.62
CA GLN A 38 -0.06 -14.41 -8.71
C GLN A 38 1.07 -13.82 -7.88
N GLU A 39 1.29 -14.36 -6.68
CA GLU A 39 2.41 -13.97 -5.83
C GLU A 39 3.75 -14.21 -6.54
N ALA A 40 3.95 -15.41 -7.10
CA ALA A 40 5.16 -15.72 -7.86
C ALA A 40 5.34 -14.81 -9.08
N GLU A 41 4.27 -14.52 -9.82
CA GLU A 41 4.32 -13.58 -10.94
C GLU A 41 4.62 -12.15 -10.49
N PHE A 42 4.05 -11.73 -9.35
CA PHE A 42 4.33 -10.44 -8.75
C PHE A 42 5.78 -10.31 -8.32
N GLU A 43 6.31 -11.29 -7.58
CA GLU A 43 7.71 -11.30 -7.15
C GLU A 43 8.66 -11.22 -8.33
N GLN A 44 8.41 -12.01 -9.38
CA GLN A 44 9.24 -11.97 -10.58
C GLN A 44 9.23 -10.59 -11.23
N LYS A 45 8.05 -9.99 -11.43
CA LYS A 45 7.92 -8.66 -12.04
C LYS A 45 8.53 -7.58 -11.17
N SER A 46 8.26 -7.63 -9.86
CA SER A 46 8.78 -6.67 -8.89
C SER A 46 10.31 -6.75 -8.78
N ASN A 47 10.88 -7.94 -8.79
CA ASN A 47 12.34 -8.12 -8.76
C ASN A 47 12.98 -7.60 -10.05
N ALA A 48 12.39 -7.90 -11.21
CA ALA A 48 12.88 -7.36 -12.48
C ALA A 48 12.80 -5.82 -12.53
N ALA A 49 11.73 -5.24 -12.03
CA ALA A 49 11.60 -3.79 -11.91
C ALA A 49 12.63 -3.19 -10.95
N TRP A 50 12.87 -3.86 -9.82
CA TRP A 50 13.89 -3.45 -8.87
C TRP A 50 15.30 -3.51 -9.46
N GLU A 51 15.66 -4.59 -10.14
CA GLU A 51 16.96 -4.70 -10.82
C GLU A 51 17.19 -3.58 -11.83
N LYS A 52 16.14 -3.21 -12.57
CA LYS A 52 16.17 -2.07 -13.48
C LYS A 52 16.34 -0.73 -12.76
N ALA A 53 15.71 -0.54 -11.60
CA ALA A 53 15.77 0.69 -10.82
C ALA A 53 17.06 0.81 -9.99
N LEU A 54 17.65 -0.31 -9.57
CA LEU A 54 18.77 -0.37 -8.63
C LEU A 54 19.98 0.48 -9.04
N PRO A 55 20.45 0.49 -10.30
CA PRO A 55 21.57 1.34 -10.68
C PRO A 55 21.33 2.82 -10.40
N THR A 56 20.11 3.31 -10.69
CA THR A 56 19.72 4.69 -10.42
C THR A 56 19.68 4.98 -8.92
N VAL A 57 19.15 4.04 -8.13
CA VAL A 57 19.09 4.15 -6.68
C VAL A 57 20.49 4.22 -6.08
N LEU A 58 21.42 3.37 -6.55
CA LEU A 58 22.81 3.36 -6.10
C LEU A 58 23.55 4.65 -6.50
N GLU A 59 23.36 5.14 -7.72
CA GLU A 59 23.93 6.40 -8.17
C GLU A 59 23.47 7.58 -7.30
N GLU A 60 22.18 7.63 -6.95
CA GLU A 60 21.64 8.66 -6.06
C GLU A 60 22.18 8.53 -4.64
N ALA A 61 22.35 7.32 -4.14
CA ALA A 61 22.95 7.09 -2.84
C ALA A 61 24.41 7.60 -2.79
N GLN A 62 25.17 7.39 -3.86
CA GLN A 62 26.56 7.89 -3.98
C GLN A 62 26.65 9.41 -4.04
N LYS A 63 25.60 10.11 -4.49
CA LYS A 63 25.52 11.58 -4.52
C LYS A 63 25.31 12.21 -3.14
N GLY A 64 25.48 11.44 -2.07
CA GLY A 64 25.42 11.93 -0.69
C GLY A 64 24.02 12.01 -0.09
N ARG A 65 23.06 11.33 -0.68
CA ARG A 65 21.78 11.07 -0.03
C ARG A 65 21.87 9.74 0.68
N PRO A 66 22.03 9.69 2.02
CA PRO A 66 22.21 8.44 2.73
C PRO A 66 20.97 7.57 2.56
N TYR A 67 21.17 6.43 1.94
CA TYR A 67 20.20 5.37 1.84
C TYR A 67 20.79 4.10 2.44
N LYS A 68 20.16 3.61 3.48
CA LYS A 68 20.57 2.37 4.16
C LYS A 68 19.39 1.39 4.12
N PRO A 69 19.31 0.56 3.09
CA PRO A 69 18.13 -0.28 2.84
C PRO A 69 17.83 -1.31 3.92
N TRP A 70 18.78 -1.63 4.78
CA TRP A 70 18.64 -2.76 5.73
C TRP A 70 18.53 -2.38 7.21
N ALA A 71 18.69 -1.15 7.58
CA ALA A 71 18.77 -0.82 8.99
C ALA A 71 18.56 0.64 9.31
N SER A 72 17.91 1.34 8.47
CA SER A 72 17.85 2.76 8.71
C SER A 72 17.01 3.05 9.91
N LYS A 73 17.67 3.61 10.89
CA LYS A 73 16.95 4.35 11.89
C LYS A 73 16.43 5.63 11.22
N PRO A 74 15.32 6.18 11.62
CA PRO A 74 14.79 7.42 11.07
C PRO A 74 15.75 8.58 11.19
N GLU A 75 16.60 8.55 12.21
CA GLU A 75 17.63 9.56 12.41
C GLU A 75 18.66 9.58 11.27
N ASP A 76 18.82 8.44 10.58
CA ASP A 76 19.72 8.30 9.44
C ASP A 76 19.14 8.87 8.13
N LEU A 77 17.84 9.16 8.09
CA LEU A 77 17.19 9.70 6.90
C LEU A 77 17.30 11.23 6.84
N ILE A 78 17.54 11.74 5.64
CA ILE A 78 17.66 13.18 5.43
C ILE A 78 16.30 13.85 5.69
N LYS A 79 16.33 14.88 6.53
CA LYS A 79 15.21 15.80 6.69
C LYS A 79 15.42 17.02 5.80
N SER A 80 14.43 17.34 5.01
CA SER A 80 14.43 18.59 4.23
C SER A 80 14.31 19.79 5.16
N ASN A 81 14.86 20.94 4.74
CA ASN A 81 14.72 22.20 5.47
C ASN A 81 13.31 22.80 5.37
N ILE A 82 12.50 22.30 4.45
CA ILE A 82 11.12 22.74 4.24
C ILE A 82 10.18 21.54 4.29
N PRO A 83 8.94 21.72 4.74
CA PRO A 83 7.95 20.66 4.74
C PRO A 83 7.73 20.02 3.35
N ALA A 84 7.25 18.79 3.32
CA ALA A 84 6.92 18.08 2.09
C ALA A 84 5.93 18.85 1.22
N PHE A 85 4.99 19.52 1.87
CA PHE A 85 4.03 20.46 1.27
C PHE A 85 3.52 21.43 2.35
N PRO A 86 2.90 22.56 1.99
CA PRO A 86 2.32 23.47 2.97
C PRO A 86 1.27 22.77 3.84
N GLY A 87 1.42 22.85 5.16
CA GLY A 87 0.54 22.19 6.12
C GLY A 87 0.85 20.71 6.36
N ALA A 88 1.98 20.19 5.89
CA ALA A 88 2.42 18.84 6.24
C ALA A 88 2.72 18.75 7.74
N GLU A 89 2.21 17.70 8.38
CA GLU A 89 2.39 17.42 9.81
C GLU A 89 2.84 15.95 10.00
N GLY A 90 3.36 15.64 11.18
CA GLY A 90 3.73 14.29 11.57
C GLY A 90 5.15 13.88 11.21
N GLY A 91 5.48 12.59 11.42
CA GLY A 91 6.84 12.07 11.31
C GLY A 91 7.49 12.24 9.93
N GLY A 92 6.69 12.20 8.87
CA GLY A 92 7.13 12.38 7.47
C GLY A 92 7.12 13.84 6.98
N MET A 93 6.79 14.82 7.82
CA MET A 93 6.56 16.20 7.37
C MET A 93 7.75 16.85 6.67
N TYR A 94 8.95 16.42 6.97
CA TYR A 94 10.18 16.92 6.37
C TYR A 94 10.79 15.99 5.31
N THR A 95 10.03 15.01 4.84
CA THR A 95 10.49 14.19 3.72
C THR A 95 10.68 15.03 2.47
N PRO A 96 11.78 14.88 1.74
CA PRO A 96 11.94 15.50 0.44
C PRO A 96 10.99 14.91 -0.62
N GLY A 97 10.52 13.67 -0.42
CA GLY A 97 9.76 12.96 -1.44
C GLY A 97 10.48 12.99 -2.79
N GLY A 98 9.74 13.21 -3.86
CA GLY A 98 10.26 13.31 -5.22
C GLY A 98 10.84 14.68 -5.62
N ARG A 99 11.03 15.59 -4.67
CA ARG A 99 11.45 16.96 -4.93
C ARG A 99 12.78 17.02 -5.69
N GLY A 100 12.83 17.85 -6.74
CA GLY A 100 14.02 18.00 -7.59
C GLY A 100 14.26 16.85 -8.56
N GLY A 101 13.37 15.84 -8.56
CA GLY A 101 13.42 14.72 -9.47
C GLY A 101 12.63 14.92 -10.76
N LYS A 102 12.49 13.84 -11.52
CA LYS A 102 11.71 13.83 -12.77
C LYS A 102 10.22 13.98 -12.48
N VAL A 103 9.49 14.61 -13.38
CA VAL A 103 8.03 14.54 -13.41
C VAL A 103 7.63 13.42 -14.35
N ILE A 104 6.87 12.45 -13.84
CA ILE A 104 6.32 11.35 -14.62
C ILE A 104 4.81 11.54 -14.69
N VAL A 105 4.29 11.60 -15.92
CA VAL A 105 2.86 11.82 -16.16
C VAL A 105 2.18 10.50 -16.42
N VAL A 106 1.22 10.13 -15.57
CA VAL A 106 0.36 8.97 -15.81
C VAL A 106 -0.72 9.37 -16.83
N THR A 107 -0.74 8.68 -17.95
CA THR A 107 -1.64 8.93 -19.08
C THR A 107 -2.56 7.76 -19.39
N SER A 108 -2.40 6.64 -18.66
CA SER A 108 -3.19 5.42 -18.87
C SER A 108 -3.77 4.92 -17.54
N LEU A 109 -4.99 4.41 -17.58
CA LEU A 109 -5.65 3.71 -16.45
C LEU A 109 -5.39 2.19 -16.47
N GLU A 110 -4.64 1.70 -17.43
CA GLU A 110 -4.26 0.29 -17.50
C GLU A 110 -3.33 -0.10 -16.34
N ASP A 111 -3.33 -1.40 -16.01
CA ASP A 111 -2.47 -1.93 -14.94
C ASP A 111 -0.98 -1.83 -15.24
N SER A 112 -0.60 -2.07 -16.50
CA SER A 112 0.82 -2.14 -16.89
C SER A 112 1.04 -1.64 -18.31
N GLY A 113 2.29 -1.27 -18.61
CA GLY A 113 2.71 -0.73 -19.90
C GLY A 113 3.07 0.76 -19.82
N PRO A 114 3.39 1.37 -20.96
CA PRO A 114 3.82 2.76 -21.00
C PRO A 114 2.76 3.74 -20.50
N GLY A 115 3.19 4.71 -19.69
CA GLY A 115 2.33 5.76 -19.16
C GLY A 115 1.39 5.31 -18.05
N THR A 116 1.58 4.11 -17.48
CA THR A 116 0.76 3.60 -16.38
C THR A 116 1.29 4.05 -15.01
N PHE A 117 0.41 3.99 -14.01
CA PHE A 117 0.77 4.25 -12.62
C PHE A 117 1.83 3.26 -12.11
N ARG A 118 1.71 1.99 -12.47
CA ARG A 118 2.69 0.96 -12.13
C ARG A 118 4.09 1.31 -12.63
N GLU A 119 4.23 1.63 -13.93
CA GLU A 119 5.51 2.02 -14.50
C GLU A 119 6.14 3.20 -13.74
N ALA A 120 5.34 4.21 -13.40
CA ALA A 120 5.79 5.36 -12.65
C ALA A 120 6.26 5.01 -11.24
N CYS A 121 5.54 4.10 -10.54
CA CYS A 121 5.89 3.64 -9.20
C CYS A 121 7.17 2.80 -9.17
N GLU A 122 7.36 1.95 -10.17
CA GLU A 122 8.49 1.01 -10.27
C GLU A 122 9.75 1.64 -10.90
N THR A 123 9.66 2.89 -11.35
CA THR A 123 10.83 3.65 -11.86
C THR A 123 11.75 4.06 -10.70
N GLY A 124 13.06 4.00 -10.90
CA GLY A 124 14.05 4.49 -9.93
C GLY A 124 14.34 5.98 -10.06
N GLY A 125 14.98 6.53 -9.02
CA GLY A 125 15.36 7.93 -8.93
C GLY A 125 14.27 8.84 -8.35
N ALA A 126 14.68 10.04 -7.96
CA ALA A 126 13.76 11.04 -7.43
C ALA A 126 12.71 11.40 -8.49
N ARG A 127 11.41 11.30 -8.12
CA ARG A 127 10.32 11.51 -9.08
C ARG A 127 9.04 12.01 -8.44
N THR A 128 8.34 12.84 -9.19
CA THR A 128 6.98 13.26 -8.86
C THR A 128 6.02 12.68 -9.89
N ILE A 129 5.11 11.85 -9.44
CA ILE A 129 4.08 11.21 -10.27
C ILE A 129 2.85 12.09 -10.26
N VAL A 130 2.45 12.54 -11.45
CA VAL A 130 1.26 13.35 -11.68
C VAL A 130 0.32 12.64 -12.66
N PHE A 131 -0.95 13.01 -12.67
CA PHE A 131 -1.97 12.32 -13.46
C PHE A 131 -2.60 13.27 -14.46
N ASN A 132 -2.65 12.84 -15.72
CA ASN A 132 -3.41 13.49 -16.79
C ASN A 132 -4.69 12.73 -17.13
N VAL A 133 -5.01 11.73 -16.31
CA VAL A 133 -6.22 10.91 -16.41
C VAL A 133 -6.89 10.84 -15.04
N SER A 134 -8.18 10.51 -15.03
CA SER A 134 -8.93 10.22 -13.82
C SER A 134 -9.76 8.95 -14.01
N GLY A 135 -9.99 8.24 -12.92
CA GLY A 135 -10.80 7.03 -12.97
C GLY A 135 -10.26 5.93 -12.06
N ILE A 136 -10.59 4.71 -12.40
CA ILE A 136 -10.25 3.51 -11.65
C ILE A 136 -9.13 2.76 -12.38
N ILE A 137 -8.05 2.50 -11.66
CA ILE A 137 -6.96 1.62 -12.10
C ILE A 137 -7.17 0.26 -11.43
N HIS A 138 -7.42 -0.77 -12.23
CA HIS A 138 -7.61 -2.13 -11.76
C HIS A 138 -6.30 -2.90 -11.80
N LEU A 139 -5.68 -3.07 -10.63
CA LEU A 139 -4.44 -3.81 -10.51
C LEU A 139 -4.69 -5.32 -10.66
N LYS A 140 -3.92 -5.98 -11.50
CA LYS A 140 -3.88 -7.45 -11.68
C LYS A 140 -2.91 -8.12 -10.72
N SER A 141 -1.98 -7.36 -10.15
CA SER A 141 -1.02 -7.76 -9.12
C SER A 141 -0.69 -6.57 -8.24
N PRO A 142 -0.17 -6.74 -7.02
CA PRO A 142 0.26 -5.64 -6.17
C PRO A 142 1.25 -4.71 -6.87
N ILE A 143 1.27 -3.45 -6.46
CA ILE A 143 2.36 -2.53 -6.80
C ILE A 143 3.26 -2.42 -5.57
N SER A 144 4.57 -2.60 -5.72
CA SER A 144 5.55 -2.32 -4.66
C SER A 144 6.46 -1.16 -5.05
N VAL A 145 6.40 -0.09 -4.25
CA VAL A 145 7.29 1.07 -4.39
C VAL A 145 8.58 0.76 -3.64
N ARG A 146 9.63 0.37 -4.34
CA ARG A 146 10.92 -0.02 -3.76
C ARG A 146 12.00 1.06 -3.89
N ALA A 147 11.89 1.93 -4.88
CA ALA A 147 12.84 3.03 -5.05
C ALA A 147 12.39 4.26 -4.26
N PRO A 148 13.27 4.86 -3.44
CA PRO A 148 12.94 6.01 -2.62
C PRO A 148 12.74 7.32 -3.41
N TYR A 149 12.47 8.40 -2.70
CA TYR A 149 12.32 9.76 -3.22
C TYR A 149 11.18 9.89 -4.23
N VAL A 150 9.98 9.52 -3.81
CA VAL A 150 8.79 9.61 -4.66
C VAL A 150 7.70 10.48 -4.04
N THR A 151 7.08 11.31 -4.87
CA THR A 151 5.84 12.01 -4.55
C THR A 151 4.76 11.55 -5.52
N ILE A 152 3.67 11.02 -5.00
CA ILE A 152 2.46 10.66 -5.75
C ILE A 152 1.43 11.75 -5.50
N ALA A 153 1.21 12.58 -6.52
CA ALA A 153 0.40 13.78 -6.45
C ALA A 153 -1.00 13.53 -7.04
N GLY A 154 -1.84 12.76 -6.35
CA GLY A 154 -3.19 12.41 -6.80
C GLY A 154 -4.10 13.62 -7.05
N GLN A 155 -3.85 14.76 -6.38
CA GLN A 155 -4.58 16.02 -6.60
C GLN A 155 -4.40 16.61 -8.00
N THR A 156 -3.45 16.13 -8.78
CA THR A 156 -3.26 16.57 -10.17
C THR A 156 -4.21 15.91 -11.16
N ALA A 157 -4.84 14.82 -10.75
CA ALA A 157 -5.79 14.12 -11.58
C ALA A 157 -7.03 15.00 -11.84
N PRO A 158 -7.55 15.04 -13.06
CA PRO A 158 -8.80 15.75 -13.35
C PRO A 158 -10.00 15.08 -12.69
N GLY A 159 -11.15 15.77 -12.70
CA GLY A 159 -12.43 15.23 -12.26
C GLY A 159 -12.40 14.63 -10.84
N ASP A 160 -12.86 13.42 -10.71
CA ASP A 160 -12.97 12.71 -9.40
C ASP A 160 -11.65 12.09 -8.90
N GLY A 161 -10.53 12.32 -9.60
CA GLY A 161 -9.23 11.82 -9.19
C GLY A 161 -9.02 10.32 -9.48
N ILE A 162 -8.07 9.70 -8.78
CA ILE A 162 -7.64 8.32 -9.01
C ILE A 162 -8.12 7.39 -7.89
N CYS A 163 -8.59 6.22 -8.28
CA CYS A 163 -8.91 5.11 -7.41
C CYS A 163 -8.14 3.87 -7.85
N ILE A 164 -7.40 3.28 -6.92
CA ILE A 164 -6.67 2.02 -7.14
C ILE A 164 -7.51 0.88 -6.59
N THR A 165 -7.72 -0.17 -7.37
CA THR A 165 -8.52 -1.33 -6.97
C THR A 165 -7.86 -2.64 -7.37
N GLY A 166 -8.34 -3.75 -6.82
CA GLY A 166 -7.99 -5.10 -7.24
C GLY A 166 -6.82 -5.73 -6.50
N ASN A 167 -5.82 -4.96 -6.13
CA ASN A 167 -4.67 -5.44 -5.38
C ASN A 167 -4.09 -4.36 -4.47
N SER A 168 -3.14 -4.76 -3.61
CA SER A 168 -2.45 -3.92 -2.66
C SER A 168 -1.52 -2.90 -3.31
N PHE A 169 -1.34 -1.80 -2.60
CA PHE A 169 -0.28 -0.85 -2.85
C PHE A 169 0.73 -0.89 -1.70
N LEU A 170 1.96 -1.30 -2.00
CA LEU A 170 3.00 -1.56 -1.01
C LEU A 170 4.09 -0.50 -1.05
N ILE A 171 4.49 -0.02 0.12
CA ILE A 171 5.56 0.95 0.32
C ILE A 171 6.72 0.22 1.00
N ASP A 172 7.73 -0.15 0.22
CA ASP A 172 8.88 -0.92 0.69
C ASP A 172 10.17 -0.08 0.61
N THR A 173 10.07 1.19 0.96
CA THR A 173 11.18 2.15 0.87
C THR A 173 10.99 3.32 1.84
N HIS A 174 11.75 4.38 1.66
CA HIS A 174 11.67 5.62 2.46
C HIS A 174 11.45 6.85 1.57
N ASP A 175 11.20 8.00 2.19
CA ASP A 175 11.01 9.29 1.51
C ASP A 175 9.88 9.25 0.47
N VAL A 176 8.70 8.89 0.94
CA VAL A 176 7.49 8.75 0.14
C VAL A 176 6.43 9.75 0.56
N VAL A 177 5.88 10.48 -0.40
CA VAL A 177 4.72 11.36 -0.23
C VAL A 177 3.58 10.84 -1.09
N ILE A 178 2.43 10.57 -0.49
CA ILE A 178 1.22 10.14 -1.20
C ILE A 178 0.09 11.07 -0.82
N ARG A 179 -0.55 11.69 -1.82
CA ARG A 179 -1.63 12.63 -1.59
C ARG A 179 -2.82 12.40 -2.49
N HIS A 180 -4.03 12.57 -1.92
CA HIS A 180 -5.31 12.55 -2.63
C HIS A 180 -5.55 11.30 -3.46
N MET A 181 -5.16 10.13 -2.96
CA MET A 181 -5.38 8.83 -3.58
C MET A 181 -6.49 8.06 -2.85
N ARG A 182 -7.18 7.20 -3.59
CA ARG A 182 -8.15 6.26 -3.03
C ARG A 182 -7.70 4.84 -3.31
N PHE A 183 -7.61 4.02 -2.27
CA PHE A 183 -7.20 2.63 -2.36
C PHE A 183 -8.36 1.74 -1.94
N ARG A 184 -8.76 0.82 -2.81
CA ARG A 184 -9.91 -0.05 -2.67
C ARG A 184 -9.51 -1.45 -3.08
N ARG A 185 -8.80 -2.16 -2.17
CA ARG A 185 -8.23 -3.48 -2.42
C ARG A 185 -9.28 -4.43 -3.00
N GLY A 186 -10.41 -4.54 -2.33
CA GLY A 186 -11.51 -5.39 -2.75
C GLY A 186 -11.25 -6.88 -2.55
N ALA A 187 -12.22 -7.71 -2.94
CA ALA A 187 -12.25 -9.14 -2.66
C ALA A 187 -11.63 -10.01 -3.77
N GLN A 188 -10.84 -9.45 -4.68
CA GLN A 188 -10.09 -10.26 -5.63
C GLN A 188 -8.98 -11.01 -4.87
N ASP A 189 -8.81 -12.28 -5.21
CA ASP A 189 -7.75 -13.13 -4.64
C ASP A 189 -7.72 -13.17 -3.11
N VAL A 190 -8.85 -13.55 -2.52
CA VAL A 190 -9.02 -13.68 -1.06
C VAL A 190 -8.05 -14.68 -0.39
N ALA A 191 -7.33 -15.47 -1.16
CA ALA A 191 -6.25 -16.31 -0.66
C ALA A 191 -5.04 -15.48 -0.18
N PHE A 192 -4.85 -14.31 -0.77
CA PHE A 192 -3.80 -13.36 -0.43
C PHE A 192 -4.38 -12.32 0.52
N ARG A 193 -4.09 -12.46 1.80
CA ARG A 193 -4.55 -11.55 2.84
C ARG A 193 -3.57 -10.41 2.99
N ASP A 194 -3.87 -9.32 2.33
CA ASP A 194 -3.05 -8.13 2.30
C ASP A 194 -3.87 -6.86 2.55
N ASP A 195 -3.17 -5.79 2.84
CA ASP A 195 -3.75 -4.49 3.12
C ASP A 195 -4.15 -3.77 1.82
N ALA A 196 -5.00 -2.77 1.92
CA ALA A 196 -5.24 -1.89 0.79
C ALA A 196 -4.01 -1.00 0.51
N VAL A 197 -3.37 -0.51 1.57
CA VAL A 197 -2.07 0.16 1.55
C VAL A 197 -1.22 -0.41 2.68
N GLY A 198 -0.07 -0.95 2.37
CA GLY A 198 0.81 -1.55 3.36
C GLY A 198 2.28 -1.46 2.97
N GLY A 199 3.11 -2.24 3.64
CA GLY A 199 4.51 -2.42 3.29
C GLY A 199 5.47 -2.32 4.47
N ASN A 200 6.75 -2.54 4.17
CA ASN A 200 7.85 -2.54 5.14
C ASN A 200 8.71 -1.29 4.97
N ALA A 201 8.10 -0.14 5.10
CA ALA A 201 8.77 1.13 4.89
C ALA A 201 9.78 1.44 5.99
N VAL A 202 10.87 2.07 5.62
CA VAL A 202 11.96 2.43 6.54
C VAL A 202 11.67 3.71 7.32
N GLY A 203 10.96 4.66 6.72
CA GLY A 203 10.62 5.94 7.36
C GLY A 203 10.49 7.10 6.39
N ASN A 204 10.29 8.30 6.92
CA ASN A 204 10.04 9.52 6.15
C ASN A 204 8.87 9.39 5.17
N ILE A 205 7.74 8.87 5.64
CA ILE A 205 6.55 8.66 4.83
C ILE A 205 5.44 9.58 5.29
N ILE A 206 4.75 10.17 4.35
CA ILE A 206 3.54 10.92 4.61
C ILE A 206 2.44 10.49 3.63
N VAL A 207 1.30 10.10 4.18
CA VAL A 207 0.09 9.77 3.45
C VAL A 207 -0.97 10.78 3.86
N ASP A 208 -1.36 11.64 2.93
CA ASP A 208 -2.18 12.81 3.20
C ASP A 208 -3.41 12.86 2.30
N HIS A 209 -4.58 13.17 2.87
CA HIS A 209 -5.86 13.23 2.15
C HIS A 209 -6.16 11.97 1.31
N CYS A 210 -5.70 10.81 1.77
CA CYS A 210 -5.97 9.53 1.14
C CYS A 210 -7.09 8.79 1.87
N SER A 211 -7.71 7.84 1.18
CA SER A 211 -8.63 6.91 1.80
C SER A 211 -8.33 5.48 1.38
N ALA A 212 -8.34 4.57 2.34
CA ALA A 212 -8.15 3.15 2.13
C ALA A 212 -9.35 2.37 2.67
N SER A 213 -9.79 1.36 1.95
CA SER A 213 -10.85 0.46 2.40
C SER A 213 -10.82 -0.86 1.64
N TRP A 214 -11.56 -1.83 2.21
CA TRP A 214 -11.69 -3.19 1.68
C TRP A 214 -10.35 -3.94 1.59
N GLY A 215 -9.43 -3.66 2.53
CA GLY A 215 -8.27 -4.53 2.77
C GLY A 215 -8.72 -5.91 3.20
N LEU A 216 -7.99 -6.94 2.84
CA LEU A 216 -8.30 -8.32 3.25
C LEU A 216 -7.67 -8.66 4.59
N ASP A 217 -6.72 -7.86 5.06
CA ASP A 217 -6.19 -7.83 6.41
C ASP A 217 -6.50 -6.47 7.04
N GLU A 218 -5.68 -5.46 6.80
CA GLU A 218 -5.88 -4.10 7.28
C GLU A 218 -6.17 -3.14 6.10
N ASN A 219 -6.72 -1.97 6.40
CA ASN A 219 -6.92 -0.98 5.35
C ASN A 219 -5.64 -0.18 5.07
N MET A 220 -4.87 0.10 6.11
CA MET A 220 -3.60 0.82 6.00
C MET A 220 -2.69 0.43 7.15
N SER A 221 -1.55 -0.18 6.85
CA SER A 221 -0.54 -0.53 7.83
C SER A 221 0.88 -0.44 7.25
N ILE A 222 1.82 -0.02 8.08
CA ILE A 222 3.24 0.01 7.73
C ILE A 222 3.97 -0.78 8.80
N TYR A 223 4.51 -1.93 8.41
CA TYR A 223 5.24 -2.83 9.30
C TYR A 223 6.70 -2.42 9.46
N LEU A 224 7.31 -2.80 10.58
CA LEU A 224 8.73 -2.64 10.88
C LEU A 224 9.28 -1.22 10.86
N SER A 225 8.44 -0.22 10.62
CA SER A 225 8.85 1.14 10.89
C SER A 225 8.88 1.31 12.41
N LEU A 226 10.05 1.24 13.01
CA LEU A 226 10.22 1.48 14.46
C LEU A 226 9.86 2.91 14.87
N ILE A 227 9.16 3.67 14.00
CA ILE A 227 9.12 5.10 14.21
C ILE A 227 7.86 5.75 13.69
N HIS A 228 7.21 6.38 14.64
CA HIS A 228 6.27 7.48 14.51
C HIS A 228 5.41 7.46 13.23
N ILE A 229 4.48 6.52 13.18
CA ILE A 229 3.26 6.72 12.44
C ILE A 229 2.55 7.87 13.16
N SER A 230 2.56 9.06 12.57
CA SER A 230 1.60 10.07 12.99
C SER A 230 0.25 9.53 12.58
N GLU A 231 -0.54 9.08 13.56
CA GLU A 231 -1.93 8.74 13.31
C GLU A 231 -2.59 9.91 12.57
N PRO A 232 -3.38 9.63 11.53
CA PRO A 232 -4.20 10.66 10.94
C PRO A 232 -5.10 11.18 12.05
N THR A 233 -4.89 12.42 12.47
CA THR A 233 -5.77 13.08 13.41
C THR A 233 -7.15 13.08 12.77
N ARG A 234 -8.05 12.20 13.26
CA ARG A 234 -9.47 12.32 12.99
C ARG A 234 -9.89 13.68 13.51
N ARG A 235 -10.02 14.63 12.62
CA ARG A 235 -10.86 15.79 12.93
C ARG A 235 -12.30 15.30 12.88
N THR A 236 -12.87 15.09 14.02
CA THR A 236 -14.31 15.00 14.21
C THR A 236 -14.98 16.27 13.74
#